data_27f9d3880929b539356ddc4b0c62272e
#
_entry.id   27f9d3880929b539356ddc4b0c62272e
#
_cell.length_a   1.000
_cell.length_b   1.000
_cell.length_c   1.000
_cell.angle_alpha   90.00
_cell.angle_beta   90.00
_cell.angle_gamma   90.00
#
_symmetry.space_group_name_H-M   'P 1'
#
loop_
_entity.id
_entity.type
_entity.pdbx_description
1 polymer ?
#
loop_
_entity_poly.entity_id
_entity_poly.type
_entity_poly.pdbx_seq_one_letter_code
_entity_poly.pdbx_strand_id
1 'polypeptide(L)'
;MTDSETLKDIKKQIADLLVKQCEIEDTILKDELSKNRYRYCDYGEDMYLYKIISVNEHTCTVLELHLRESNEFGSISYCEESLTLANRGNVITEQEFIDKYNEFINKIKL
;
A
#
# COMPACT_ATOMS: atom_id res chain seq x y z
N MET A 1 -10.81 -24.66 -39.61
CA MET A 1 -10.21 -23.51 -38.91
C MET A 1 -8.85 -23.21 -39.53
N THR A 2 -8.58 -21.96 -39.87
CA THR A 2 -7.29 -21.56 -40.41
C THR A 2 -6.29 -21.35 -39.27
N ASP A 3 -4.99 -21.38 -39.55
CA ASP A 3 -3.94 -21.12 -38.58
C ASP A 3 -4.10 -19.71 -37.96
N SER A 4 -4.55 -18.75 -38.77
CA SER A 4 -4.82 -17.38 -38.33
C SER A 4 -5.95 -17.31 -37.31
N GLU A 5 -7.02 -18.05 -37.50
CA GLU A 5 -8.15 -18.12 -36.56
C GLU A 5 -7.75 -18.82 -35.26
N THR A 6 -6.97 -19.88 -35.36
CA THR A 6 -6.42 -20.59 -34.21
C THR A 6 -5.55 -19.67 -33.37
N LEU A 7 -4.69 -18.87 -34.00
CA LEU A 7 -3.81 -17.93 -33.33
C LEU A 7 -4.61 -16.82 -32.60
N LYS A 8 -5.65 -16.30 -33.24
CA LYS A 8 -6.55 -15.31 -32.63
C LYS A 8 -7.21 -15.86 -31.38
N ASP A 9 -7.68 -17.10 -31.45
CA ASP A 9 -8.36 -17.76 -30.34
C ASP A 9 -7.40 -17.96 -29.16
N ILE A 10 -6.18 -18.40 -29.42
CA ILE A 10 -5.15 -18.56 -28.40
C ILE A 10 -4.82 -17.21 -27.74
N LYS A 11 -4.65 -16.16 -28.52
CA LYS A 11 -4.36 -14.80 -28.01
C LYS A 11 -5.49 -14.30 -27.12
N LYS A 12 -6.73 -14.56 -27.49
CA LYS A 12 -7.91 -14.19 -26.67
C LYS A 12 -7.90 -14.94 -25.34
N GLN A 13 -7.63 -16.24 -25.35
CA GLN A 13 -7.55 -17.04 -24.13
C GLN A 13 -6.45 -16.55 -23.18
N ILE A 14 -5.29 -16.18 -23.73
CA ILE A 14 -4.19 -15.62 -22.93
C ILE A 14 -4.60 -14.28 -22.31
N ALA A 15 -5.23 -13.40 -23.09
CA ALA A 15 -5.70 -12.11 -22.59
C ALA A 15 -6.74 -12.29 -21.46
N ASP A 16 -7.70 -13.20 -21.62
CA ASP A 16 -8.70 -13.50 -20.60
C ASP A 16 -8.05 -14.04 -19.30
N LEU A 17 -7.04 -14.90 -19.42
CA LEU A 17 -6.30 -15.42 -18.27
C LEU A 17 -5.50 -14.34 -17.54
N LEU A 18 -4.90 -13.41 -18.27
CA LEU A 18 -4.17 -12.28 -17.67
C LEU A 18 -5.10 -11.37 -16.90
N VAL A 19 -6.31 -11.09 -17.41
CA VAL A 19 -7.32 -10.30 -16.72
C VAL A 19 -7.72 -11.00 -15.41
N LYS A 20 -7.97 -12.31 -15.45
CA LYS A 20 -8.32 -13.09 -14.26
C LYS A 20 -7.18 -13.09 -13.23
N GLN A 21 -5.95 -13.19 -13.68
CA GLN A 21 -4.77 -13.13 -12.81
C GLN A 21 -4.72 -11.79 -12.06
N CYS A 22 -4.92 -10.68 -12.78
CA CYS A 22 -4.93 -9.35 -12.18
C CYS A 22 -6.06 -9.21 -11.14
N GLU A 23 -7.26 -9.73 -11.44
CA GLU A 23 -8.40 -9.70 -10.51
C GLU A 23 -8.11 -10.48 -9.24
N ILE A 24 -7.48 -11.65 -9.34
CA ILE A 24 -7.09 -12.48 -8.20
C ILE A 24 -6.02 -11.77 -7.37
N GLU A 25 -5.01 -11.21 -8.01
CA GLU A 25 -3.93 -10.46 -7.34
C GLU A 25 -4.49 -9.26 -6.59
N ASP A 26 -5.41 -8.50 -7.19
CA ASP A 26 -6.08 -7.38 -6.55
C ASP A 26 -6.90 -7.83 -5.33
N THR A 27 -7.59 -8.95 -5.44
CA THR A 27 -8.37 -9.51 -4.33
C THR A 27 -7.48 -9.89 -3.16
N ILE A 28 -6.35 -10.56 -3.42
CA ILE A 28 -5.36 -10.94 -2.41
C ILE A 28 -4.79 -9.69 -1.75
N LEU A 29 -4.44 -8.69 -2.54
CA LEU A 29 -3.85 -7.45 -2.06
C LEU A 29 -4.81 -6.64 -1.20
N LYS A 30 -6.08 -6.56 -1.60
CA LYS A 30 -7.14 -5.91 -0.80
C LYS A 30 -7.32 -6.59 0.55
N ASP A 31 -7.31 -7.92 0.57
CA ASP A 31 -7.42 -8.69 1.81
C ASP A 31 -6.23 -8.41 2.73
N GLU A 32 -5.02 -8.44 2.20
CA GLU A 32 -3.79 -8.13 2.93
C GLU A 32 -3.83 -6.71 3.53
N LEU A 33 -4.18 -5.71 2.73
CA LEU A 33 -4.26 -4.32 3.17
C LEU A 33 -5.37 -4.10 4.20
N SER A 34 -6.47 -4.84 4.08
CA SER A 34 -7.59 -4.75 5.03
C SER A 34 -7.28 -5.36 6.39
N LYS A 35 -6.46 -6.41 6.41
CA LYS A 35 -6.05 -7.11 7.64
C LYS A 35 -4.86 -6.44 8.31
N ASN A 36 -3.89 -5.97 7.52
CA ASN A 36 -2.62 -5.43 8.00
C ASN A 36 -2.53 -3.94 7.69
N ARG A 37 -3.33 -3.16 8.41
CA ARG A 37 -3.54 -1.73 8.14
C ARG A 37 -2.44 -0.82 8.64
N TYR A 38 -1.61 -1.28 9.56
CA TYR A 38 -0.58 -0.45 10.19
C TYR A 38 0.79 -0.85 9.66
N ARG A 39 1.54 0.12 9.14
CA ARG A 39 2.83 -0.10 8.51
C ARG A 39 3.87 0.89 9.00
N TYR A 40 5.12 0.46 9.00
CA TYR A 40 6.25 1.27 9.42
C TYR A 40 7.42 1.08 8.45
N CYS A 41 8.02 2.20 8.03
CA CYS A 41 9.23 2.19 7.21
C CYS A 41 10.29 3.04 7.89
N ASP A 42 11.51 2.50 8.03
CA ASP A 42 12.66 3.22 8.55
C ASP A 42 13.74 3.25 7.47
N TYR A 43 14.02 4.45 6.99
CA TYR A 43 15.07 4.71 5.99
C TYR A 43 16.24 5.48 6.62
N GLY A 44 16.49 5.29 7.92
CA GLY A 44 17.51 5.98 8.65
C GLY A 44 17.04 7.35 9.10
N GLU A 45 17.39 8.38 8.35
CA GLU A 45 16.99 9.76 8.65
C GLU A 45 15.49 10.02 8.47
N ASP A 46 14.88 9.35 7.48
CA ASP A 46 13.47 9.45 7.19
C ASP A 46 12.71 8.24 7.72
N MET A 47 11.70 8.49 8.53
CA MET A 47 10.82 7.45 9.06
C MET A 47 9.38 7.74 8.63
N TYR A 48 8.67 6.69 8.26
CA TYR A 48 7.28 6.77 7.81
C TYR A 48 6.41 5.83 8.61
N LEU A 49 5.28 6.34 9.02
CA LEU A 49 4.25 5.56 9.70
C LEU A 49 2.97 5.67 8.88
N TYR A 50 2.39 4.53 8.53
CA TYR A 50 1.23 4.47 7.64
C TYR A 50 0.06 3.77 8.31
N LYS A 51 -1.13 4.29 8.07
CA LYS A 51 -2.38 3.63 8.41
C LYS A 51 -3.25 3.55 7.17
N ILE A 52 -3.66 2.34 6.80
CA ILE A 52 -4.61 2.12 5.71
C ILE A 52 -5.99 2.47 6.24
N ILE A 53 -6.55 3.60 5.79
CA ILE A 53 -7.86 4.10 6.24
C ILE A 53 -8.99 3.33 5.58
N SER A 54 -8.94 3.21 4.25
CA SER A 54 -9.96 2.49 3.49
C SER A 54 -9.33 1.81 2.28
N VAL A 55 -9.89 0.66 1.92
CA VAL A 55 -9.49 -0.09 0.74
C VAL A 55 -10.65 0.00 -0.24
N ASN A 56 -10.41 0.62 -1.39
CA ASN A 56 -11.39 0.84 -2.45
C ASN A 56 -11.22 -0.19 -3.56
N GLU A 57 -11.91 -0.05 -4.66
CA GLU A 57 -11.87 -1.04 -5.75
C GLU A 57 -10.46 -1.22 -6.34
N HIS A 58 -9.79 -0.11 -6.65
CA HIS A 58 -8.45 -0.12 -7.28
C HIS A 58 -7.41 0.71 -6.53
N THR A 59 -7.82 1.40 -5.48
CA THR A 59 -6.97 2.30 -4.71
C THR A 59 -7.23 2.12 -3.22
N CYS A 60 -6.39 2.73 -2.41
CA CYS A 60 -6.68 2.85 -0.99
C CYS A 60 -6.29 4.24 -0.49
N THR A 61 -6.97 4.66 0.57
CA THR A 61 -6.67 5.91 1.26
C THR A 61 -5.73 5.59 2.42
N VAL A 62 -4.61 6.28 2.46
CA VAL A 62 -3.55 6.06 3.43
C VAL A 62 -3.28 7.34 4.22
N LEU A 63 -3.22 7.22 5.52
CA LEU A 63 -2.69 8.26 6.40
C LEU A 63 -1.18 8.06 6.49
N GLU A 64 -0.41 9.07 6.13
CA GLU A 64 1.06 9.03 6.14
C GLU A 64 1.60 10.03 7.15
N LEU A 65 2.43 9.54 8.07
CA LEU A 65 3.23 10.38 8.95
C LEU A 65 4.68 10.25 8.53
N HIS A 66 5.33 11.37 8.27
CA HIS A 66 6.73 11.43 7.87
C HIS A 66 7.52 12.22 8.90
N LEU A 67 8.59 11.65 9.40
CA LEU A 67 9.51 12.32 10.30
C LEU A 67 10.93 12.26 9.72
N ARG A 68 11.56 13.43 9.59
CA ARG A 68 12.98 13.54 9.26
C ARG A 68 13.72 14.02 10.51
N GLU A 69 14.53 13.15 11.09
CA GLU A 69 15.20 13.41 12.36
C GLU A 69 16.22 14.55 12.30
N SER A 70 17.00 14.67 11.23
CA SER A 70 18.09 15.64 11.14
C SER A 70 17.65 17.10 11.28
N ASN A 71 16.45 17.43 10.82
CA ASN A 71 15.90 18.79 10.90
C ASN A 71 14.61 18.85 11.71
N GLU A 72 14.30 17.78 12.41
CA GLU A 72 13.08 17.65 13.23
C GLU A 72 11.79 17.98 12.44
N PHE A 73 11.83 17.69 11.13
CA PHE A 73 10.68 17.91 10.26
C PHE A 73 9.67 16.78 10.42
N GLY A 74 8.43 17.15 10.53
CA GLY A 74 7.34 16.19 10.55
C GLY A 74 6.16 16.66 9.73
N SER A 75 5.49 15.73 9.08
CA SER A 75 4.26 16.01 8.33
C SER A 75 3.26 14.88 8.48
N ILE A 76 2.00 15.24 8.37
CA ILE A 76 0.87 14.30 8.38
C ILE A 76 0.05 14.61 7.14
N SER A 77 -0.20 13.60 6.32
CA SER A 77 -0.97 13.76 5.09
C SER A 77 -1.85 12.56 4.81
N TYR A 78 -2.92 12.79 4.06
CA TYR A 78 -3.74 11.73 3.49
C TYR A 78 -3.43 11.64 2.01
N CYS A 79 -3.22 10.44 1.52
CA CYS A 79 -3.02 10.20 0.10
C CYS A 79 -3.86 9.04 -0.38
N GLU A 80 -4.27 9.13 -1.64
CA GLU A 80 -4.89 8.03 -2.33
C GLU A 80 -3.82 7.36 -3.20
N GLU A 81 -3.63 6.07 -3.02
CA GLU A 81 -2.56 5.32 -3.66
C GLU A 81 -3.09 4.06 -4.32
N SER A 82 -2.35 3.54 -5.31
CA SER A 82 -2.65 2.23 -5.87
C SER A 82 -2.49 1.16 -4.77
N LEU A 83 -3.18 0.05 -4.91
CA LEU A 83 -3.10 -1.06 -3.96
C LEU A 83 -1.66 -1.57 -3.82
N THR A 84 -0.94 -1.67 -4.92
CA THR A 84 0.45 -2.13 -4.95
C THR A 84 1.37 -1.18 -4.17
N LEU A 85 1.23 0.11 -4.39
CA LEU A 85 2.06 1.13 -3.71
C LEU A 85 1.74 1.22 -2.22
N ALA A 86 0.49 1.03 -1.86
CA ALA A 86 0.06 1.06 -0.46
C ALA A 86 0.59 -0.13 0.34
N ASN A 87 0.85 -1.26 -0.33
CA ASN A 87 1.40 -2.46 0.31
C ASN A 87 2.91 -2.34 0.48
N ARG A 88 3.32 -1.52 1.44
CA ARG A 88 4.74 -1.25 1.72
C ARG A 88 5.01 -1.22 3.21
N GLY A 89 6.29 -1.31 3.55
CA GLY A 89 6.75 -1.23 4.94
C GLY A 89 6.56 -2.52 5.72
N ASN A 90 6.98 -2.48 6.95
CA ASN A 90 6.80 -3.59 7.88
C ASN A 90 5.42 -3.52 8.51
N VAL A 91 4.71 -4.65 8.54
CA VAL A 91 3.43 -4.75 9.24
C VAL A 91 3.68 -4.65 10.74
N ILE A 92 2.97 -3.75 11.38
CA ILE A 92 3.02 -3.58 12.84
C ILE A 92 1.60 -3.71 13.41
N THR A 93 1.52 -3.91 14.72
CA THR A 93 0.24 -3.97 15.41
C THR A 93 -0.33 -2.57 15.64
N GLU A 94 -1.61 -2.49 15.94
CA GLU A 94 -2.25 -1.22 16.30
C GLU A 94 -1.56 -0.56 17.50
N GLN A 95 -1.20 -1.35 18.50
CA GLN A 95 -0.51 -0.81 19.69
C GLN A 95 0.87 -0.28 19.36
N GLU A 96 1.63 -1.00 18.51
CA GLU A 96 2.93 -0.52 18.04
C GLU A 96 2.78 0.77 17.24
N PHE A 97 1.71 0.89 16.43
CA PHE A 97 1.40 2.11 15.70
C PHE A 97 1.15 3.28 16.66
N ILE A 98 0.33 3.08 17.68
CA ILE A 98 0.01 4.09 18.67
C ILE A 98 1.27 4.56 19.39
N ASP A 99 2.11 3.62 19.81
CA ASP A 99 3.38 3.92 20.49
C ASP A 99 4.31 4.75 19.60
N LYS A 100 4.47 4.34 18.33
CA LYS A 100 5.29 5.07 17.37
C LYS A 100 4.68 6.43 17.01
N TYR A 101 3.38 6.52 16.90
CA TYR A 101 2.68 7.79 16.69
C TYR A 101 3.01 8.78 17.80
N ASN A 102 2.96 8.35 19.05
CA ASN A 102 3.28 9.20 20.20
C ASN A 102 4.74 9.65 20.18
N GLU A 103 5.67 8.77 19.80
CA GLU A 103 7.08 9.13 19.59
C GLU A 103 7.24 10.19 18.50
N PHE A 104 6.54 10.03 17.35
CA PHE A 104 6.56 11.00 16.26
C PHE A 104 6.08 12.38 16.72
N ILE A 105 4.95 12.43 17.40
CA ILE A 105 4.37 13.68 17.87
C ILE A 105 5.29 14.38 18.87
N ASN A 106 5.94 13.62 19.75
CA ASN A 106 6.85 14.17 20.75
C ASN A 106 8.16 14.71 20.14
N LYS A 107 8.58 14.17 18.98
CA LYS A 107 9.78 14.62 18.27
C LYS A 107 9.53 15.84 17.40
N ILE A 108 8.29 16.09 17.00
CA ILE A 108 7.93 17.27 16.21
C ILE A 108 7.84 18.45 17.17
N LYS A 109 8.71 19.43 16.97
CA LYS A 109 8.65 20.69 17.73
C LYS A 109 7.64 21.62 17.07
N LEU A 110 6.62 21.93 17.80
CA LEU A 110 5.58 22.87 17.39
C LEU A 110 5.94 24.29 17.83
#